data_2ba3919b62a84a52a653ed379f9dd0d2
#
_entry.id   2ba3919b62a84a52a653ed379f9dd0d2
#
_cell.length_a   1.000
_cell.length_b   1.000
_cell.length_c   1.000
_cell.angle_alpha   90.00
_cell.angle_beta   90.00
_cell.angle_gamma   90.00
#
_symmetry.space_group_name_H-M   'P 1'
#
loop_
_entity.id
_entity.type
_entity.pdbx_description
1 polymer ?
#
loop_
_entity_poly.entity_id
_entity_poly.type
_entity_poly.pdbx_seq_one_letter_code
_entity_poly.pdbx_strand_id
1 'polypeptide(L)'
;LEKLRQIQYVFTPDFSPYADFPKAVQVFNHFRKHWIGAYLQENGVRVIPTVTWSYPPSYDFCFDGEPKNSVVAFSSVGCMKSKRNKQMLIDGYNEMVKRLEPSCIIFYGMVPDECKGNIIRVKPFQNKFKKAVCG
;
A
#
# COMPACT_ATOMS: atom_id res chain seq x y z
N LEU A 1 21.32 6.57 0.47
CA LEU A 1 21.03 5.89 -0.80
C LEU A 1 21.86 4.61 -1.00
N GLU A 2 23.16 4.59 -0.71
CA GLU A 2 24.01 3.40 -0.89
C GLU A 2 23.45 2.15 -0.19
N LYS A 3 23.05 2.27 1.08
CA LYS A 3 22.44 1.16 1.81
C LYS A 3 21.15 0.64 1.15
N LEU A 4 20.34 1.54 0.57
CA LEU A 4 19.10 1.17 -0.11
C LEU A 4 19.35 0.44 -1.43
N ARG A 5 20.43 0.78 -2.14
CA ARG A 5 20.84 0.07 -3.37
C ARG A 5 21.25 -1.38 -3.11
N GLN A 6 21.68 -1.70 -1.90
CA GLN A 6 22.06 -3.06 -1.49
C GLN A 6 20.84 -3.93 -1.16
N ILE A 7 19.67 -3.31 -0.93
CA ILE A 7 18.42 -4.01 -0.67
C ILE A 7 17.79 -4.38 -2.01
N GLN A 8 17.27 -5.61 -2.11
CA GLN A 8 16.73 -6.13 -3.35
C GLN A 8 15.55 -5.29 -3.86
N TYR A 9 14.64 -4.89 -2.97
CA TYR A 9 13.50 -4.02 -3.26
C TYR A 9 13.17 -3.12 -2.07
N VAL A 10 12.75 -1.90 -2.35
CA VAL A 10 12.28 -0.92 -1.36
C VAL A 10 10.85 -0.53 -1.70
N PHE A 11 9.98 -0.48 -0.70
CA PHE A 11 8.62 0.03 -0.88
C PHE A 11 8.60 1.55 -0.86
N THR A 12 7.72 2.17 -1.63
CA THR A 12 7.44 3.60 -1.45
C THR A 12 6.87 3.84 -0.06
N PRO A 13 7.14 5.01 0.56
CA PRO A 13 6.56 5.35 1.85
C PRO A 13 5.03 5.29 1.82
N ASP A 14 4.45 4.74 2.87
CA ASP A 14 3.00 4.74 3.07
C ASP A 14 2.59 6.04 3.75
N PHE A 15 2.23 7.06 2.97
CA PHE A 15 1.59 8.26 3.45
C PHE A 15 0.07 8.03 3.42
N SER A 16 -0.47 7.53 4.51
CA SER A 16 -1.89 7.17 4.60
C SER A 16 -2.81 8.35 4.23
N PRO A 17 -3.74 8.17 3.28
CA PRO A 17 -4.77 9.15 3.01
C PRO A 17 -5.85 9.03 4.08
N TYR A 18 -5.61 9.61 5.26
CA TYR A 18 -6.61 9.61 6.33
C TYR A 18 -7.92 10.22 5.82
N ALA A 19 -9.02 9.50 6.03
CA ALA A 19 -10.33 9.85 5.49
C ALA A 19 -10.89 11.18 6.04
N ASP A 20 -10.40 11.60 7.19
CA ASP A 20 -10.72 12.87 7.87
C ASP A 20 -9.83 14.04 7.41
N PHE A 21 -8.79 13.77 6.61
CA PHE A 21 -7.95 14.82 6.05
C PHE A 21 -8.63 15.52 4.88
N PRO A 22 -8.45 16.84 4.72
CA PRO A 22 -8.88 17.55 3.51
C PRO A 22 -8.32 16.89 2.25
N LYS A 23 -9.13 16.86 1.17
CA LYS A 23 -8.73 16.24 -0.12
C LYS A 23 -7.36 16.75 -0.61
N ALA A 24 -7.08 18.03 -0.46
CA ALA A 24 -5.80 18.63 -0.87
C ALA A 24 -4.59 17.98 -0.15
N VAL A 25 -4.74 17.65 1.14
CA VAL A 25 -3.68 16.97 1.91
C VAL A 25 -3.51 15.52 1.46
N GLN A 26 -4.61 14.82 1.16
CA GLN A 26 -4.56 13.46 0.64
C GLN A 26 -3.87 13.42 -0.73
N VAL A 27 -4.20 14.34 -1.63
CA VAL A 27 -3.55 14.50 -2.95
C VAL A 27 -2.06 14.80 -2.79
N PHE A 28 -1.70 15.69 -1.87
CA PHE A 28 -0.29 16.01 -1.58
C PHE A 28 0.47 14.80 -1.03
N ASN A 29 -0.14 14.00 -0.16
CA ASN A 29 0.45 12.76 0.33
C ASN A 29 0.71 11.76 -0.80
N HIS A 30 -0.24 11.63 -1.73
CA HIS A 30 -0.09 10.81 -2.92
C HIS A 30 1.06 11.31 -3.81
N PHE A 31 1.11 12.61 -4.09
CA PHE A 31 2.18 13.23 -4.86
C PHE A 31 3.58 12.95 -4.26
N ARG A 32 3.78 13.22 -2.97
CA ARG A 32 5.12 13.05 -2.37
C ARG A 32 5.54 11.58 -2.27
N LYS A 33 4.61 10.64 -2.16
CA LYS A 33 4.90 9.20 -2.27
C LYS A 33 5.52 8.88 -3.63
N HIS A 34 4.90 9.33 -4.71
CA HIS A 34 5.38 9.15 -6.08
C HIS A 34 6.70 9.86 -6.33
N TRP A 35 6.84 11.10 -5.82
CA TRP A 35 8.08 11.85 -5.92
C TRP A 35 9.26 11.10 -5.28
N ILE A 36 9.07 10.55 -4.08
CA ILE A 36 10.10 9.77 -3.39
C ILE A 36 10.40 8.49 -4.17
N GLY A 37 9.37 7.80 -4.69
CA GLY A 37 9.54 6.61 -5.52
C GLY A 37 10.39 6.89 -6.76
N ALA A 38 10.07 7.93 -7.50
CA ALA A 38 10.82 8.37 -8.68
C ALA A 38 12.27 8.73 -8.34
N TYR A 39 12.47 9.51 -7.28
CA TYR A 39 13.81 9.88 -6.80
C TYR A 39 14.66 8.64 -6.47
N LEU A 40 14.09 7.65 -5.80
CA LEU A 40 14.80 6.41 -5.49
C LEU A 40 15.16 5.63 -6.75
N GLN A 41 14.23 5.53 -7.72
CA GLN A 41 14.46 4.84 -9.01
C GLN A 41 15.54 5.52 -9.82
N GLU A 42 15.54 6.85 -9.95
CA GLU A 42 16.59 7.63 -10.63
C GLU A 42 17.97 7.43 -9.99
N ASN A 43 18.02 7.10 -8.70
CA ASN A 43 19.24 6.78 -7.97
C ASN A 43 19.57 5.28 -7.93
N GLY A 44 18.97 4.46 -8.79
CA GLY A 44 19.31 3.04 -8.96
C GLY A 44 18.73 2.11 -7.88
N VAL A 45 17.73 2.56 -7.11
CA VAL A 45 17.01 1.74 -6.14
C VAL A 45 15.81 1.06 -6.83
N ARG A 46 15.65 -0.24 -6.63
CA ARG A 46 14.46 -0.96 -7.13
C ARG A 46 13.28 -0.72 -6.20
N VAL A 47 12.22 -0.11 -6.71
CA VAL A 47 11.07 0.33 -5.93
C VAL A 47 9.82 -0.48 -6.27
N ILE A 48 9.09 -0.90 -5.23
CA ILE A 48 7.74 -1.45 -5.35
C ILE A 48 6.77 -0.40 -4.80
N PRO A 49 5.78 0.05 -5.58
CA PRO A 49 4.83 1.05 -5.13
C PRO A 49 3.90 0.50 -4.04
N THR A 50 3.71 1.27 -2.99
CA THR A 50 2.67 1.03 -1.99
C THR A 50 1.41 1.77 -2.42
N VAL A 51 0.34 1.03 -2.73
CA VAL A 51 -0.94 1.60 -3.12
C VAL A 51 -1.78 1.86 -1.87
N THR A 52 -2.35 3.05 -1.77
CA THR A 52 -3.17 3.46 -0.62
C THR A 52 -4.41 4.20 -1.11
N TRP A 53 -5.52 4.06 -0.38
CA TRP A 53 -6.78 4.73 -0.66
C TRP A 53 -7.54 5.05 0.64
N SER A 54 -8.57 5.86 0.53
CA SER A 54 -9.56 6.10 1.57
C SER A 54 -10.98 5.81 1.03
N TYR A 55 -11.94 6.66 1.29
CA TYR A 55 -13.30 6.52 0.75
C TYR A 55 -13.35 6.76 -0.77
N PRO A 56 -14.45 6.38 -1.46
CA PRO A 56 -14.60 6.48 -2.90
C PRO A 56 -14.13 7.79 -3.55
N PRO A 57 -14.32 8.99 -2.94
CA PRO A 57 -13.78 10.23 -3.51
C PRO A 57 -12.26 10.26 -3.68
N SER A 58 -11.51 9.41 -2.96
CA SER A 58 -10.06 9.30 -3.15
C SER A 58 -9.69 8.56 -4.44
N TYR A 59 -10.60 7.77 -5.00
CA TYR A 59 -10.35 7.00 -6.22
C TYR A 59 -10.14 7.88 -7.46
N ASP A 60 -10.50 9.16 -7.38
CA ASP A 60 -10.23 10.15 -8.43
C ASP A 60 -8.73 10.38 -8.66
N PHE A 61 -7.88 10.11 -7.65
CA PHE A 61 -6.45 10.39 -7.72
C PHE A 61 -5.54 9.29 -7.16
N CYS A 62 -6.01 8.45 -6.21
CA CYS A 62 -5.13 7.55 -5.45
C CYS A 62 -4.53 6.40 -6.28
N PHE A 63 -5.04 6.15 -7.48
CA PHE A 63 -4.51 5.18 -8.43
C PHE A 63 -3.75 5.83 -9.60
N ASP A 64 -3.73 7.17 -9.66
CA ASP A 64 -3.00 7.88 -10.70
C ASP A 64 -1.49 7.70 -10.55
N GLY A 65 -0.80 7.45 -11.67
CA GLY A 65 0.64 7.20 -11.67
C GLY A 65 1.07 5.85 -11.12
N GLU A 66 0.16 5.02 -10.62
CA GLU A 66 0.47 3.65 -10.22
C GLU A 66 0.65 2.75 -11.46
N PRO A 67 1.63 1.82 -11.44
CA PRO A 67 1.89 0.96 -12.58
C PRO A 67 0.78 -0.07 -12.79
N LYS A 68 0.41 -0.31 -14.05
CA LYS A 68 -0.49 -1.41 -14.44
C LYS A 68 0.28 -2.69 -14.69
N ASN A 69 -0.38 -3.83 -14.51
CA ASN A 69 0.17 -5.18 -14.75
C ASN A 69 1.51 -5.42 -14.03
N SER A 70 1.69 -4.84 -12.87
CA SER A 70 2.95 -4.85 -12.13
C SER A 70 2.78 -5.37 -10.70
N VAL A 71 3.89 -5.51 -10.00
CA VAL A 71 3.89 -5.82 -8.57
C VAL A 71 3.58 -4.56 -7.79
N VAL A 72 2.59 -4.65 -6.89
CA VAL A 72 2.23 -3.57 -5.97
C VAL A 72 2.21 -4.07 -4.53
N ALA A 73 2.35 -3.16 -3.58
CA ALA A 73 2.22 -3.47 -2.17
C ALA A 73 1.01 -2.75 -1.56
N PHE A 74 0.41 -3.36 -0.56
CA PHE A 74 -0.71 -2.82 0.20
C PHE A 74 -0.64 -3.24 1.67
N SER A 75 -1.09 -2.38 2.59
CA SER A 75 -1.15 -2.67 4.01
C SER A 75 -2.58 -2.60 4.55
N SER A 76 -3.00 -3.65 5.26
CA SER A 76 -4.28 -3.67 6.01
C SER A 76 -4.12 -3.30 7.48
N VAL A 77 -2.91 -2.98 7.92
CA VAL A 77 -2.65 -2.65 9.33
C VAL A 77 -3.50 -1.44 9.74
N GLY A 78 -4.28 -1.60 10.80
CA GLY A 78 -5.21 -0.58 11.27
C GLY A 78 -6.59 -0.58 10.59
N CYS A 79 -6.75 -1.18 9.42
CA CYS A 79 -8.01 -1.18 8.66
C CYS A 79 -9.04 -2.20 9.18
N MET A 80 -8.62 -3.19 9.97
CA MET A 80 -9.48 -4.28 10.44
C MET A 80 -10.19 -3.98 11.78
N LYS A 81 -10.07 -2.76 12.31
CA LYS A 81 -10.60 -2.39 13.64
C LYS A 81 -12.12 -2.24 13.68
N SER A 82 -12.77 -1.99 12.55
CA SER A 82 -14.23 -1.85 12.45
C SER A 82 -14.76 -2.43 11.16
N LYS A 83 -16.05 -2.78 11.14
CA LYS A 83 -16.74 -3.25 9.91
C LYS A 83 -16.64 -2.21 8.79
N ARG A 84 -16.78 -0.93 9.11
CA ARG A 84 -16.69 0.17 8.15
C ARG A 84 -15.30 0.25 7.51
N ASN A 85 -14.25 0.16 8.32
CA ASN A 85 -12.88 0.20 7.81
C ASN A 85 -12.55 -1.05 6.97
N LYS A 86 -13.02 -2.23 7.40
CA LYS A 86 -12.89 -3.46 6.61
C LYS A 86 -13.57 -3.32 5.25
N GLN A 87 -14.79 -2.77 5.21
CA GLN A 87 -15.53 -2.58 3.96
C GLN A 87 -14.82 -1.58 3.04
N MET A 88 -14.36 -0.45 3.59
CA MET A 88 -13.56 0.53 2.83
C MET A 88 -12.30 -0.10 2.22
N LEU A 89 -11.63 -0.98 2.97
CA LEU A 89 -10.47 -1.73 2.46
C LEU A 89 -10.87 -2.61 1.27
N ILE A 90 -11.93 -3.39 1.40
CA ILE A 90 -12.38 -4.32 0.37
C ILE A 90 -12.82 -3.57 -0.89
N ASP A 91 -13.58 -2.49 -0.74
CA ASP A 91 -14.08 -1.70 -1.87
C ASP A 91 -12.91 -1.08 -2.66
N GLY A 92 -11.96 -0.47 -1.97
CA GLY A 92 -10.78 0.09 -2.62
C GLY A 92 -9.83 -0.97 -3.19
N TYR A 93 -9.74 -2.14 -2.54
CA TYR A 93 -8.98 -3.27 -3.09
C TYR A 93 -9.55 -3.73 -4.43
N ASN A 94 -10.86 -3.89 -4.52
CA ASN A 94 -11.53 -4.28 -5.76
C ASN A 94 -11.34 -3.23 -6.86
N GLU A 95 -11.42 -1.94 -6.50
CA GLU A 95 -11.18 -0.85 -7.45
C GLU A 95 -9.71 -0.81 -7.92
N MET A 96 -8.75 -1.04 -7.00
CA MET A 96 -7.33 -1.18 -7.34
C MET A 96 -7.11 -2.32 -8.34
N VAL A 97 -7.64 -3.51 -8.06
CA VAL A 97 -7.50 -4.68 -8.94
C VAL A 97 -8.09 -4.39 -10.32
N LYS A 98 -9.26 -3.76 -10.37
CA LYS A 98 -9.93 -3.39 -11.63
C LYS A 98 -9.13 -2.38 -12.46
N ARG A 99 -8.52 -1.38 -11.82
CA ARG A 99 -7.78 -0.30 -12.53
C ARG A 99 -6.37 -0.67 -12.89
N LEU A 100 -5.66 -1.37 -11.99
CA LEU A 100 -4.23 -1.63 -12.13
C LEU A 100 -3.93 -3.03 -12.67
N GLU A 101 -4.85 -3.99 -12.55
CA GLU A 101 -4.65 -5.38 -12.96
C GLU A 101 -3.29 -5.93 -12.48
N PRO A 102 -2.98 -5.85 -11.17
CA PRO A 102 -1.65 -6.16 -10.68
C PRO A 102 -1.27 -7.61 -10.94
N SER A 103 -0.03 -7.85 -11.39
CA SER A 103 0.50 -9.20 -11.60
C SER A 103 0.74 -9.95 -10.28
N CYS A 104 1.05 -9.20 -9.22
CA CYS A 104 1.23 -9.71 -7.87
C CYS A 104 0.96 -8.59 -6.84
N ILE A 105 0.37 -8.95 -5.71
CA ILE A 105 0.08 -8.02 -4.61
C ILE A 105 0.81 -8.49 -3.36
N ILE A 106 1.75 -7.70 -2.86
CA ILE A 106 2.39 -7.94 -1.58
C ILE A 106 1.49 -7.35 -0.49
N PHE A 107 0.80 -8.20 0.23
CA PHE A 107 -0.21 -7.81 1.20
C PHE A 107 0.36 -7.89 2.62
N TYR A 108 0.62 -6.74 3.23
CA TYR A 108 1.15 -6.63 4.59
C TYR A 108 0.00 -6.53 5.60
N GLY A 109 -0.15 -7.55 6.41
CA GLY A 109 -1.21 -7.64 7.41
C GLY A 109 -2.20 -8.78 7.17
N MET A 110 -3.39 -8.66 7.76
CA MET A 110 -4.47 -9.64 7.59
C MET A 110 -5.14 -9.44 6.23
N VAL A 111 -5.27 -10.52 5.47
CA VAL A 111 -5.95 -10.54 4.18
C VAL A 111 -7.39 -10.99 4.37
N PRO A 112 -8.39 -10.13 4.13
CA PRO A 112 -9.79 -10.55 4.12
C PRO A 112 -10.05 -11.63 3.05
N ASP A 113 -10.99 -12.54 3.33
CA ASP A 113 -11.33 -13.62 2.39
C ASP A 113 -11.94 -13.10 1.07
N GLU A 114 -12.48 -11.90 1.10
CA GLU A 114 -13.04 -11.19 -0.05
C GLU A 114 -11.95 -10.69 -1.03
N CYS A 115 -10.71 -10.47 -0.53
CA CYS A 115 -9.60 -10.04 -1.36
C CYS A 115 -8.99 -11.23 -2.11
N LYS A 116 -9.19 -11.29 -3.42
CA LYS A 116 -8.71 -12.37 -4.29
C LYS A 116 -7.60 -11.87 -5.23
N GLY A 117 -6.79 -12.80 -5.72
CA GLY A 117 -5.73 -12.53 -6.69
C GLY A 117 -4.43 -13.26 -6.35
N ASN A 118 -3.37 -12.91 -7.06
CA ASN A 118 -2.02 -13.40 -6.78
C ASN A 118 -1.42 -12.60 -5.62
N ILE A 119 -1.62 -13.10 -4.39
CA ILE A 119 -1.27 -12.39 -3.14
C ILE A 119 -0.13 -13.08 -2.43
N ILE A 120 0.94 -12.33 -2.16
CA ILE A 120 2.00 -12.69 -1.22
C ILE A 120 1.67 -12.08 0.14
N ARG A 121 1.39 -12.94 1.12
CA ARG A 121 1.03 -12.53 2.48
C ARG A 121 2.26 -12.27 3.33
N VAL A 122 2.36 -11.07 3.90
CA VAL A 122 3.45 -10.68 4.80
C VAL A 122 2.89 -10.39 6.19
N LYS A 123 3.40 -11.09 7.19
CA LYS A 123 2.97 -10.87 8.59
C LYS A 123 3.54 -9.56 9.13
N PRO A 124 2.74 -8.74 9.82
CA PRO A 124 3.20 -7.51 10.44
C PRO A 124 4.33 -7.77 11.46
N PHE A 125 5.32 -6.90 11.45
CA PHE A 125 6.48 -7.00 12.34
C PHE A 125 6.09 -7.01 13.82
N GLN A 126 5.08 -6.25 14.20
CA GLN A 126 4.54 -6.20 15.57
C GLN A 126 4.08 -7.56 16.11
N ASN A 127 3.62 -8.47 15.24
CA ASN A 127 3.22 -9.81 15.64
C ASN A 127 4.41 -10.74 15.93
N LYS A 128 5.61 -10.37 15.48
CA LYS A 128 6.85 -11.12 15.79
C LYS A 128 7.32 -10.84 17.22
N PHE A 129 7.16 -9.61 17.70
CA PHE A 129 7.54 -9.25 19.08
C PHE A 129 6.61 -9.84 20.13
N LYS A 130 5.29 -9.90 19.88
CA LYS A 130 4.35 -10.51 20.83
C LYS A 130 4.64 -11.98 21.09
N LYS A 131 5.17 -12.72 20.12
CA LYS A 131 5.59 -14.12 20.30
C LYS A 131 6.91 -14.27 21.07
N ALA A 132 7.81 -13.29 20.99
CA ALA A 132 9.09 -13.33 21.70
C ALA A 132 8.98 -12.93 23.18
N VAL A 133 7.95 -12.16 23.56
CA VAL A 133 7.71 -11.69 24.94
C VAL A 133 6.79 -12.63 25.73
N CYS A 134 6.00 -13.47 25.05
CA CYS A 134 5.09 -14.46 25.69
C CYS A 134 5.61 -15.91 25.62
N GLY A 135 6.82 -16.11 25.20
CA GLY A 135 7.57 -17.38 25.30
C GLY A 135 8.63 -17.23 26.38
#